data_226541b4b97a0fc25237a801b39a9471
#
_entry.id   226541b4b97a0fc25237a801b39a9471
#
_cell.length_a   1.000
_cell.length_b   1.000
_cell.length_c   1.000
_cell.angle_alpha   90.00
_cell.angle_beta   90.00
_cell.angle_gamma   90.00
#
_symmetry.space_group_name_H-M   'P 1'
#
loop_
_entity.id
_entity.type
_entity.pdbx_description
1 polymer ?
#
loop_
_entity_poly.entity_id
_entity_poly.type
_entity_poly.pdbx_seq_one_letter_code
_entity_poly.pdbx_strand_id
1 'polypeptide(L)'
;GYTWYEVGNDIGAGASAMIFDADILGYFFNGNPENKEAGNFGFHGFTPNPSASAPTPNVWIWSLAMSNFSKKKDAAWYWMQWCNGPENAMAGGVKHNQVNPVRESVWASGDFDDKIRGTSPGYMEQYNSSIDGSKIHFTAQPLFFETTTEWAAALQEMQTGSNVDETLDKLASKIDRMMKDVGLA
;
A
#
# COMPACT_ATOMS: atom_id res chain seq x y z
N GLY A 1 6.91 0.56 -17.00
CA GLY A 1 6.66 1.46 -15.91
C GLY A 1 7.06 0.86 -14.59
N TYR A 2 7.49 1.69 -13.71
CA TYR A 2 7.74 1.34 -12.31
C TYR A 2 6.42 1.16 -11.57
N THR A 3 6.32 0.09 -10.79
CA THR A 3 5.22 -0.15 -9.86
C THR A 3 5.75 -0.12 -8.42
N TRP A 4 4.86 -0.30 -7.46
CA TRP A 4 5.22 -0.38 -6.04
C TRP A 4 6.29 -1.45 -5.75
N TYR A 5 6.30 -2.54 -6.52
CA TYR A 5 7.24 -3.65 -6.31
C TYR A 5 8.66 -3.29 -6.73
N GLU A 6 8.85 -2.64 -7.87
CA GLU A 6 10.15 -2.16 -8.32
C GLU A 6 10.71 -1.09 -7.38
N VAL A 7 9.85 -0.19 -6.88
CA VAL A 7 10.25 0.82 -5.87
C VAL A 7 10.75 0.14 -4.60
N GLY A 8 10.06 -0.91 -4.15
CA GLY A 8 10.50 -1.71 -3.00
C GLY A 8 11.82 -2.42 -3.23
N ASN A 9 12.03 -2.98 -4.42
CA ASN A 9 13.30 -3.61 -4.77
C ASN A 9 14.47 -2.60 -4.76
N ASP A 10 14.25 -1.39 -5.24
CA ASP A 10 15.29 -0.35 -5.27
C ASP A 10 15.74 0.04 -3.86
N ILE A 11 14.81 0.22 -2.93
CA ILE A 11 15.20 0.53 -1.54
C ILE A 11 15.86 -0.69 -0.88
N GLY A 12 15.35 -1.90 -1.12
CA GLY A 12 15.94 -3.14 -0.60
C GLY A 12 17.36 -3.38 -1.09
N ALA A 13 17.67 -2.97 -2.31
CA ALA A 13 19.00 -3.05 -2.91
C ALA A 13 19.94 -1.88 -2.52
N GLY A 14 19.42 -0.85 -1.84
CA GLY A 14 20.17 0.37 -1.52
C GLY A 14 20.35 1.31 -2.72
N ALA A 15 19.53 1.18 -3.76
CA ALA A 15 19.55 2.08 -4.92
C ALA A 15 18.82 3.40 -4.63
N SER A 16 17.87 3.40 -3.69
CA SER A 16 17.14 4.57 -3.21
C SER A 16 17.39 4.79 -1.73
N ALA A 17 17.57 6.05 -1.31
CA ALA A 17 17.72 6.41 0.09
C ALA A 17 16.37 6.51 0.83
N MET A 18 15.30 6.82 0.11
CA MET A 18 13.94 6.97 0.64
C MET A 18 12.92 6.55 -0.40
N ILE A 19 11.78 6.08 0.06
CA ILE A 19 10.57 5.90 -0.75
C ILE A 19 9.40 6.56 -0.03
N PHE A 20 8.42 7.03 -0.81
CA PHE A 20 7.12 7.45 -0.34
C PHE A 20 6.07 6.53 -0.96
N ASP A 21 5.63 5.57 -0.19
CA ASP A 21 4.72 4.52 -0.66
C ASP A 21 4.00 3.88 0.54
N ALA A 22 3.42 2.70 0.36
CA ALA A 22 2.77 1.95 1.40
C ALA A 22 3.78 1.44 2.46
N ASP A 23 3.39 1.50 3.71
CA ASP A 23 4.17 1.04 4.86
C ASP A 23 4.60 -0.43 4.76
N ILE A 24 3.78 -1.25 4.10
CA ILE A 24 4.06 -2.67 3.82
C ILE A 24 5.41 -2.88 3.11
N LEU A 25 5.84 -1.97 2.24
CA LEU A 25 7.10 -2.12 1.50
C LEU A 25 8.30 -2.09 2.43
N GLY A 26 8.37 -1.12 3.31
CA GLY A 26 9.44 -1.03 4.30
C GLY A 26 9.50 -2.27 5.17
N TYR A 27 8.38 -2.68 5.74
CA TYR A 27 8.30 -3.87 6.58
C TYR A 27 8.68 -5.16 5.82
N PHE A 28 8.13 -5.37 4.62
CA PHE A 28 8.38 -6.55 3.81
C PHE A 28 9.85 -6.69 3.44
N PHE A 29 10.47 -5.60 2.96
CA PHE A 29 11.87 -5.63 2.53
C PHE A 29 12.85 -5.61 3.71
N ASN A 30 12.49 -4.99 4.83
CA ASN A 30 13.32 -4.97 6.04
C ASN A 30 13.40 -6.36 6.70
N GLY A 31 12.32 -7.13 6.63
CA GLY A 31 12.25 -8.47 7.19
C GLY A 31 12.83 -9.56 6.29
N ASN A 32 13.27 -9.25 5.08
CA ASN A 32 13.86 -10.22 4.17
C ASN A 32 15.40 -10.16 4.21
N PRO A 33 16.08 -11.17 4.79
CA PRO A 33 17.52 -11.14 4.96
C PRO A 33 18.32 -11.22 3.63
N GLU A 34 17.67 -11.52 2.51
CA GLU A 34 18.29 -11.49 1.18
C GLU A 34 18.47 -10.06 0.65
N ASN A 35 17.74 -9.10 1.19
CA ASN A 35 17.90 -7.70 0.83
C ASN A 35 19.17 -7.12 1.48
N LYS A 36 19.93 -6.37 0.69
CA LYS A 36 21.19 -5.76 1.11
C LYS A 36 21.01 -4.81 2.30
N GLU A 37 19.90 -4.07 2.32
CA GLU A 37 19.59 -3.07 3.33
C GLU A 37 18.58 -3.58 4.39
N ALA A 38 18.37 -4.89 4.49
CA ALA A 38 17.49 -5.46 5.50
C ALA A 38 17.88 -5.01 6.92
N GLY A 39 16.89 -4.57 7.70
CA GLY A 39 17.10 -4.05 9.05
C GLY A 39 17.53 -2.58 9.13
N ASN A 40 17.85 -1.93 8.00
CA ASN A 40 18.33 -0.55 7.97
C ASN A 40 17.23 0.50 7.67
N PHE A 41 15.97 0.05 7.47
CA PHE A 41 14.90 0.99 7.15
C PHE A 41 14.31 1.64 8.40
N GLY A 42 14.22 2.96 8.38
CA GLY A 42 13.40 3.73 9.31
C GLY A 42 12.02 4.00 8.72
N PHE A 43 11.05 4.28 9.58
CA PHE A 43 9.68 4.56 9.22
C PHE A 43 9.27 5.95 9.70
N HIS A 44 8.55 6.68 8.88
CA HIS A 44 8.04 7.99 9.24
C HIS A 44 6.69 8.26 8.58
N GLY A 45 5.70 8.67 9.38
CA GLY A 45 4.43 9.18 8.86
C GLY A 45 4.63 10.52 8.18
N PHE A 46 4.17 10.65 6.94
CA PHE A 46 4.38 11.83 6.13
C PHE A 46 3.17 12.76 6.14
N THR A 47 3.40 14.03 6.42
CA THR A 47 2.43 15.11 6.25
C THR A 47 2.88 16.04 5.14
N PRO A 48 2.25 16.00 3.94
CA PRO A 48 2.65 16.83 2.81
C PRO A 48 2.40 18.32 3.04
N ASN A 49 1.47 18.63 3.95
CA ASN A 49 1.17 20.02 4.32
C ASN A 49 1.82 20.36 5.66
N PRO A 50 2.74 21.34 5.71
CA PRO A 50 3.39 21.77 6.95
C PRO A 50 2.41 22.28 8.04
N SER A 51 1.21 22.68 7.63
CA SER A 51 0.15 23.13 8.55
C SER A 51 -0.73 21.98 9.07
N ALA A 52 -0.56 20.77 8.56
CA ALA A 52 -1.31 19.61 9.05
C ALA A 52 -0.76 19.16 10.41
N SER A 53 -1.66 18.86 11.34
CA SER A 53 -1.30 18.42 12.69
C SER A 53 -0.88 16.96 12.78
N ALA A 54 -1.26 16.14 11.79
CA ALA A 54 -0.99 14.71 11.75
C ALA A 54 -1.02 14.16 10.33
N PRO A 55 -0.38 13.00 10.06
CA PRO A 55 -0.55 12.27 8.83
C PRO A 55 -2.01 11.87 8.60
N THR A 56 -2.43 11.84 7.35
CA THR A 56 -3.72 11.30 6.93
C THR A 56 -3.50 10.18 5.91
N PRO A 57 -3.07 8.99 6.35
CA PRO A 57 -2.75 7.89 5.45
C PRO A 57 -3.98 7.40 4.69
N ASN A 58 -3.76 6.96 3.46
CA ASN A 58 -4.76 6.23 2.70
C ASN A 58 -4.74 4.75 3.07
N VAL A 59 -5.92 4.17 3.30
CA VAL A 59 -6.07 2.73 3.50
C VAL A 59 -6.38 2.07 2.17
N TRP A 60 -5.57 1.08 1.82
CA TRP A 60 -5.81 0.17 0.71
C TRP A 60 -6.08 -1.24 1.24
N ILE A 61 -7.19 -1.84 0.82
CA ILE A 61 -7.62 -3.14 1.32
C ILE A 61 -7.74 -4.12 0.16
N TRP A 62 -7.04 -5.25 0.28
CA TRP A 62 -7.21 -6.39 -0.60
C TRP A 62 -8.19 -7.38 -0.01
N SER A 63 -9.04 -7.95 -0.86
CA SER A 63 -10.07 -8.90 -0.45
C SER A 63 -10.02 -10.18 -1.27
N LEU A 64 -10.31 -11.30 -0.63
CA LEU A 64 -10.60 -12.54 -1.35
C LEU A 64 -12.06 -12.50 -1.84
N ALA A 65 -12.27 -12.85 -3.10
CA ALA A 65 -13.59 -12.94 -3.69
C ALA A 65 -13.83 -14.32 -4.31
N MET A 66 -15.05 -14.82 -4.18
CA MET A 66 -15.47 -16.06 -4.82
C MET A 66 -16.32 -15.75 -6.06
N SER A 67 -15.91 -16.28 -7.21
CA SER A 67 -16.68 -16.12 -8.44
C SER A 67 -18.08 -16.75 -8.31
N ASN A 68 -19.11 -15.99 -8.72
CA ASN A 68 -20.47 -16.50 -8.76
C ASN A 68 -20.64 -17.69 -9.72
N PHE A 69 -19.77 -17.79 -10.73
CA PHE A 69 -19.77 -18.89 -11.71
C PHE A 69 -19.03 -20.14 -11.25
N SER A 70 -18.35 -20.09 -10.09
CA SER A 70 -17.63 -21.25 -9.55
C SER A 70 -18.57 -22.44 -9.33
N LYS A 71 -18.12 -23.62 -9.75
CA LYS A 71 -18.77 -24.90 -9.49
C LYS A 71 -18.23 -25.58 -8.22
N LYS A 72 -17.30 -24.93 -7.51
CA LYS A 72 -16.62 -25.44 -6.31
C LYS A 72 -16.78 -24.46 -5.14
N LYS A 73 -17.98 -23.93 -4.93
CA LYS A 73 -18.22 -22.86 -3.96
C LYS A 73 -17.89 -23.26 -2.53
N ASP A 74 -18.26 -24.49 -2.12
CA ASP A 74 -17.99 -24.96 -0.76
C ASP A 74 -16.49 -25.09 -0.49
N ALA A 75 -15.73 -25.64 -1.43
CA ALA A 75 -14.28 -25.74 -1.33
C ALA A 75 -13.60 -24.35 -1.33
N ALA A 76 -14.08 -23.44 -2.18
CA ALA A 76 -13.59 -22.06 -2.21
C ALA A 76 -13.88 -21.32 -0.89
N TRP A 77 -15.08 -21.49 -0.35
CA TRP A 77 -15.46 -20.89 0.93
C TRP A 77 -14.60 -21.43 2.09
N TYR A 78 -14.41 -22.76 2.15
CA TYR A 78 -13.54 -23.36 3.15
C TYR A 78 -12.12 -22.84 3.08
N TRP A 79 -11.57 -22.72 1.84
CA TRP A 79 -10.23 -22.15 1.63
C TRP A 79 -10.14 -20.68 2.07
N MET A 80 -11.15 -19.86 1.74
CA MET A 80 -11.18 -18.45 2.16
C MET A 80 -11.22 -18.32 3.69
N GLN A 81 -12.00 -19.15 4.38
CA GLN A 81 -12.04 -19.20 5.84
C GLN A 81 -10.68 -19.59 6.44
N TRP A 82 -10.05 -20.61 5.86
CA TRP A 82 -8.73 -21.04 6.29
C TRP A 82 -7.67 -19.96 6.06
N CYS A 83 -7.61 -19.35 4.89
CA CYS A 83 -6.67 -18.27 4.56
C CYS A 83 -6.75 -17.10 5.55
N ASN A 84 -7.96 -16.70 5.92
CA ASN A 84 -8.19 -15.60 6.86
C ASN A 84 -8.40 -16.08 8.30
N GLY A 85 -8.20 -17.37 8.57
CA GLY A 85 -8.34 -17.96 9.90
C GLY A 85 -7.28 -17.44 10.87
N PRO A 86 -7.56 -17.47 12.20
CA PRO A 86 -6.65 -16.92 13.20
C PRO A 86 -5.28 -17.61 13.20
N GLU A 87 -5.24 -18.92 13.04
CA GLU A 87 -4.00 -19.70 13.02
C GLU A 87 -3.13 -19.36 11.82
N ASN A 88 -3.72 -19.27 10.62
CA ASN A 88 -3.00 -18.93 9.41
C ASN A 88 -2.55 -17.47 9.42
N ALA A 89 -3.38 -16.56 9.90
CA ALA A 89 -3.02 -15.16 10.05
C ALA A 89 -1.84 -14.96 11.03
N MET A 90 -1.84 -15.69 12.15
CA MET A 90 -0.76 -15.67 13.12
C MET A 90 0.54 -16.24 12.52
N ALA A 91 0.46 -17.40 11.88
CA ALA A 91 1.62 -18.01 11.22
C ALA A 91 2.16 -17.10 10.09
N GLY A 92 1.27 -16.47 9.34
CA GLY A 92 1.63 -15.50 8.31
C GLY A 92 2.44 -14.34 8.87
N GLY A 93 1.94 -13.68 9.90
CA GLY A 93 2.58 -12.51 10.51
C GLY A 93 3.89 -12.84 11.21
N VAL A 94 3.94 -13.93 11.97
CA VAL A 94 5.11 -14.25 12.80
C VAL A 94 6.19 -15.03 12.01
N LYS A 95 5.79 -16.00 11.19
CA LYS A 95 6.74 -16.94 10.56
C LYS A 95 7.06 -16.62 9.10
N HIS A 96 6.13 -15.99 8.38
CA HIS A 96 6.22 -15.85 6.93
C HIS A 96 6.33 -14.41 6.42
N ASN A 97 6.64 -13.47 7.31
CA ASN A 97 6.74 -12.03 7.00
C ASN A 97 5.52 -11.48 6.24
N GLN A 98 4.33 -12.07 6.46
CA GLN A 98 3.11 -11.52 5.94
C GLN A 98 2.83 -10.22 6.66
N VAL A 99 2.73 -9.16 5.90
CA VAL A 99 2.59 -7.80 6.40
C VAL A 99 1.12 -7.43 6.58
N ASN A 100 0.87 -6.49 7.48
CA ASN A 100 -0.45 -5.92 7.74
C ASN A 100 -1.54 -6.99 7.96
N PRO A 101 -1.42 -7.83 9.00
CA PRO A 101 -2.42 -8.84 9.31
C PRO A 101 -3.79 -8.18 9.54
N VAL A 102 -4.84 -8.79 8.98
CA VAL A 102 -6.21 -8.26 9.04
C VAL A 102 -6.94 -8.56 10.36
N ARG A 103 -6.25 -9.18 11.33
CA ARG A 103 -6.85 -9.58 12.60
C ARG A 103 -6.21 -8.83 13.77
N GLU A 104 -7.04 -8.18 14.58
CA GLU A 104 -6.62 -7.54 15.82
C GLU A 104 -5.87 -8.50 16.76
N SER A 105 -6.29 -9.78 16.80
CA SER A 105 -5.62 -10.78 17.64
C SER A 105 -4.16 -11.03 17.27
N VAL A 106 -3.78 -10.79 16.01
CA VAL A 106 -2.37 -10.86 15.60
C VAL A 106 -1.63 -9.61 16.05
N TRP A 107 -2.20 -8.43 15.83
CA TRP A 107 -1.62 -7.16 16.29
C TRP A 107 -1.44 -7.10 17.82
N ALA A 108 -2.35 -7.71 18.58
CA ALA A 108 -2.28 -7.80 20.04
C ALA A 108 -1.36 -8.91 20.55
N SER A 109 -0.75 -9.69 19.68
CA SER A 109 0.12 -10.80 20.05
C SER A 109 1.53 -10.31 20.35
N GLY A 110 2.10 -10.75 21.50
CA GLY A 110 3.49 -10.49 21.84
C GLY A 110 4.46 -11.02 20.78
N ASP A 111 4.19 -12.21 20.23
CA ASP A 111 5.04 -12.82 19.21
C ASP A 111 5.12 -11.96 17.93
N PHE A 112 4.01 -11.31 17.55
CA PHE A 112 3.99 -10.41 16.41
C PHE A 112 4.69 -9.08 16.73
N ASP A 113 4.45 -8.50 17.91
CA ASP A 113 5.14 -7.28 18.34
C ASP A 113 6.66 -7.46 18.41
N ASP A 114 7.10 -8.55 19.02
CA ASP A 114 8.54 -8.90 19.09
C ASP A 114 9.14 -9.08 17.69
N LYS A 115 8.42 -9.76 16.79
CA LYS A 115 8.86 -9.96 15.41
C LYS A 115 9.03 -8.63 14.68
N ILE A 116 8.02 -7.75 14.75
CA ILE A 116 8.05 -6.44 14.08
C ILE A 116 9.16 -5.57 14.64
N ARG A 117 9.27 -5.45 15.96
CA ARG A 117 10.31 -4.63 16.60
C ARG A 117 11.71 -5.14 16.31
N GLY A 118 11.87 -6.46 16.21
CA GLY A 118 13.15 -7.08 15.88
C GLY A 118 13.58 -6.90 14.42
N THR A 119 12.64 -6.82 13.48
CA THR A 119 12.94 -6.69 12.05
C THR A 119 12.78 -5.27 11.52
N SER A 120 11.92 -4.47 12.13
CA SER A 120 11.55 -3.14 11.63
C SER A 120 11.41 -2.14 12.79
N PRO A 121 12.51 -1.76 13.43
CA PRO A 121 12.50 -0.82 14.54
C PRO A 121 11.80 0.50 14.17
N GLY A 122 10.89 0.98 15.03
CA GLY A 122 10.13 2.20 14.82
C GLY A 122 8.86 2.03 14.00
N TYR A 123 8.63 0.88 13.33
CA TYR A 123 7.41 0.67 12.54
C TYR A 123 6.15 0.76 13.39
N MET A 124 6.08 0.04 14.52
CA MET A 124 4.88 0.02 15.36
C MET A 124 4.51 1.40 15.92
N GLU A 125 5.50 2.20 16.27
CA GLU A 125 5.30 3.57 16.76
C GLU A 125 4.68 4.45 15.67
N GLN A 126 5.20 4.37 14.44
CA GLN A 126 4.69 5.14 13.31
C GLN A 126 3.30 4.64 12.88
N TYR A 127 3.09 3.35 12.82
CA TYR A 127 1.79 2.76 12.52
C TYR A 127 0.73 3.24 13.52
N ASN A 128 0.97 3.07 14.81
CA ASN A 128 0.03 3.47 15.87
C ASN A 128 -0.25 4.97 15.88
N SER A 129 0.73 5.81 15.55
CA SER A 129 0.54 7.28 15.49
C SER A 129 -0.30 7.72 14.28
N SER A 130 -0.45 6.86 13.27
CA SER A 130 -1.05 7.23 11.98
C SER A 130 -2.38 6.53 11.72
N ILE A 131 -2.60 5.34 12.28
CA ILE A 131 -3.72 4.47 11.89
C ILE A 131 -5.09 5.10 12.16
N ASP A 132 -5.26 5.82 13.26
CA ASP A 132 -6.52 6.47 13.62
C ASP A 132 -6.92 7.58 12.64
N GLY A 133 -5.94 8.19 11.97
CA GLY A 133 -6.15 9.17 10.91
C GLY A 133 -6.39 8.58 9.53
N SER A 134 -6.29 7.27 9.39
CA SER A 134 -6.38 6.58 8.10
C SER A 134 -7.80 6.60 7.54
N LYS A 135 -7.90 6.85 6.24
CA LYS A 135 -9.18 6.87 5.50
C LYS A 135 -8.98 6.30 4.11
N ILE A 136 -10.09 5.87 3.51
CA ILE A 136 -10.10 5.57 2.07
C ILE A 136 -10.26 6.90 1.35
N HIS A 137 -9.19 7.38 0.72
CA HIS A 137 -9.15 8.66 0.02
C HIS A 137 -9.39 8.56 -1.49
N PHE A 138 -9.48 7.37 -2.02
CA PHE A 138 -9.79 7.16 -3.43
C PHE A 138 -11.26 6.74 -3.63
N THR A 139 -11.83 7.14 -4.75
CA THR A 139 -13.18 6.75 -5.12
C THR A 139 -13.14 5.47 -5.93
N ALA A 140 -13.86 4.43 -5.49
CA ALA A 140 -14.05 3.22 -6.28
C ALA A 140 -14.90 3.53 -7.50
N GLN A 141 -14.28 3.56 -8.69
CA GLN A 141 -14.94 3.85 -9.96
C GLN A 141 -14.31 3.02 -11.08
N PRO A 142 -15.03 2.76 -12.19
CA PRO A 142 -14.56 1.88 -13.25
C PRO A 142 -13.23 2.31 -13.89
N LEU A 143 -12.95 3.60 -13.98
CA LEU A 143 -11.76 4.16 -14.62
C LEU A 143 -10.62 4.51 -13.64
N PHE A 144 -10.63 3.97 -12.42
CA PHE A 144 -9.62 4.32 -11.41
C PHE A 144 -8.18 4.06 -11.90
N PHE A 145 -7.91 2.88 -12.44
CA PHE A 145 -6.56 2.52 -12.90
C PHE A 145 -6.14 3.29 -14.17
N GLU A 146 -7.07 3.51 -15.08
CA GLU A 146 -6.83 4.29 -16.30
C GLU A 146 -6.48 5.73 -15.94
N THR A 147 -7.24 6.35 -15.05
CA THR A 147 -6.98 7.74 -14.63
C THR A 147 -5.69 7.87 -13.82
N THR A 148 -5.31 6.87 -13.00
CA THR A 148 -4.02 6.88 -12.29
C THR A 148 -2.84 6.75 -13.24
N THR A 149 -2.98 6.01 -14.34
CA THR A 149 -1.95 5.94 -15.39
C THR A 149 -1.72 7.30 -16.06
N GLU A 150 -2.80 8.04 -16.33
CA GLU A 150 -2.71 9.41 -16.87
C GLU A 150 -2.04 10.38 -15.88
N TRP A 151 -2.35 10.24 -14.59
CA TRP A 151 -1.66 10.98 -13.53
C TRP A 151 -0.15 10.71 -13.51
N ALA A 152 0.26 9.44 -13.60
CA ALA A 152 1.67 9.06 -13.63
C ALA A 152 2.40 9.67 -14.82
N ALA A 153 1.77 9.69 -16.00
CA ALA A 153 2.33 10.32 -17.19
C ALA A 153 2.50 11.85 -17.01
N ALA A 154 1.49 12.52 -16.48
CA ALA A 154 1.55 13.95 -16.22
C ALA A 154 2.62 14.31 -15.19
N LEU A 155 2.78 13.52 -14.11
CA LEU A 155 3.85 13.71 -13.12
C LEU A 155 5.23 13.59 -13.78
N GLN A 156 5.42 12.63 -14.67
CA GLN A 156 6.68 12.47 -15.40
C GLN A 156 6.97 13.65 -16.35
N GLU A 157 5.95 14.16 -17.04
CA GLU A 157 6.09 15.35 -17.88
C GLU A 157 6.52 16.56 -17.07
N MET A 158 5.89 16.79 -15.92
CA MET A 158 6.24 17.90 -15.01
C MET A 158 7.66 17.74 -14.46
N GLN A 159 8.06 16.52 -14.08
CA GLN A 159 9.42 16.22 -13.62
C GLN A 159 10.48 16.53 -14.67
N THR A 160 10.15 16.35 -15.96
CA THR A 160 11.07 16.64 -17.08
C THR A 160 11.05 18.11 -17.56
N GLY A 161 10.30 18.98 -16.86
CA GLY A 161 10.34 20.43 -17.06
C GLY A 161 9.13 21.03 -17.79
N SER A 162 8.06 20.26 -18.01
CA SER A 162 6.81 20.81 -18.54
C SER A 162 6.16 21.77 -17.52
N ASN A 163 5.41 22.74 -18.05
CA ASN A 163 4.68 23.69 -17.19
C ASN A 163 3.62 22.94 -16.38
N VAL A 164 3.63 23.14 -15.06
CA VAL A 164 2.78 22.41 -14.11
C VAL A 164 1.30 22.70 -14.36
N ASP A 165 0.92 23.98 -14.44
CA ASP A 165 -0.49 24.39 -14.59
C ASP A 165 -1.07 23.87 -15.92
N GLU A 166 -0.35 24.06 -17.03
CA GLU A 166 -0.79 23.58 -18.34
C GLU A 166 -0.92 22.05 -18.39
N THR A 167 0.00 21.32 -17.73
CA THR A 167 -0.02 19.86 -17.70
C THR A 167 -1.21 19.36 -16.89
N LEU A 168 -1.50 19.98 -15.74
CA LEU A 168 -2.66 19.66 -14.92
C LEU A 168 -3.98 19.99 -15.60
N ASP A 169 -4.09 21.11 -16.31
CA ASP A 169 -5.29 21.48 -17.07
C ASP A 169 -5.57 20.48 -18.21
N LYS A 170 -4.52 20.06 -18.92
CA LYS A 170 -4.62 19.01 -19.94
C LYS A 170 -5.07 17.67 -19.33
N LEU A 171 -4.49 17.29 -18.19
CA LEU A 171 -4.86 16.08 -17.48
C LEU A 171 -6.33 16.11 -17.03
N ALA A 172 -6.77 17.19 -16.39
CA ALA A 172 -8.15 17.36 -15.97
C ALA A 172 -9.12 17.22 -17.15
N SER A 173 -8.83 17.94 -18.26
CA SER A 173 -9.64 17.87 -19.48
C SER A 173 -9.68 16.47 -20.12
N LYS A 174 -8.60 15.70 -19.99
CA LYS A 174 -8.53 14.32 -20.48
C LYS A 174 -9.38 13.40 -19.62
N ILE A 175 -9.24 13.49 -18.28
CA ILE A 175 -10.03 12.69 -17.32
C ILE A 175 -11.52 12.98 -17.49
N ASP A 176 -11.93 14.25 -17.59
CA ASP A 176 -13.32 14.63 -17.83
C ASP A 176 -13.90 13.98 -19.09
N ARG A 177 -13.14 13.93 -20.18
CA ARG A 177 -13.58 13.23 -21.40
C ARG A 177 -13.74 11.74 -21.18
N MET A 178 -12.73 11.09 -20.54
CA MET A 178 -12.79 9.66 -20.22
C MET A 178 -14.03 9.33 -19.39
N MET A 179 -14.36 10.17 -18.40
CA MET A 179 -15.55 9.98 -17.55
C MET A 179 -16.85 10.15 -18.32
N LYS A 180 -16.94 11.15 -19.22
CA LYS A 180 -18.11 11.36 -20.10
C LYS A 180 -18.32 10.20 -21.05
N ASP A 181 -17.26 9.66 -21.65
CA ASP A 181 -17.34 8.57 -22.62
C ASP A 181 -17.94 7.28 -22.03
N VAL A 182 -17.86 7.11 -20.70
CA VAL A 182 -18.46 5.97 -19.98
C VAL A 182 -19.70 6.35 -19.18
N GLY A 183 -20.21 7.56 -19.35
CA GLY A 183 -21.46 8.02 -18.71
C GLY A 183 -21.33 8.30 -17.21
N LEU A 184 -20.15 8.64 -16.71
CA LEU A 184 -19.88 8.94 -15.30
C LEU A 184 -19.80 10.44 -14.98
N ALA A 185 -19.96 11.32 -15.96
CA ALA A 185 -19.96 12.78 -15.81
C ALA A 185 -21.08 13.41 -16.65
#